data_4cd043da55fa2d6268cbb7748ae2843d
#
_entry.id   4cd043da55fa2d6268cbb7748ae2843d
#
_cell.length_a   1.000
_cell.length_b   1.000
_cell.length_c   1.000
_cell.angle_alpha   90.00
_cell.angle_beta   90.00
_cell.angle_gamma   90.00
#
_symmetry.space_group_name_H-M   'P 1'
#
loop_
_entity.id
_entity.type
_entity.pdbx_description
1 polymer ?
#
loop_
_entity_poly.entity_id
_entity_poly.type
_entity_poly.pdbx_seq_one_letter_code
_entity_poly.pdbx_strand_id
1 'polypeptide(L)'
;MSSTPENPASGTQPGTQPGTTRIVAGESGKPKRKRTLEIGLAIGLVLLIGAGAAVASAVSRGSEPAPAAAAADANPAAELKLGYFGNITHAPALVGVSKGLIAKNLGGTKLSTQVFNAGPAAIEALNAGAIDATYIGPNPAINSYVKSKGESISIIAGAAAGGAQLVVKPGINSATDLKGKTLASPQLGGTQDVALRAWLAKQGYKTSTDGSGDVAINPTENAQTLKLFQDGKLDGAWLPEPWASRLVLQAGAKVLVDEKDLWEKGEFITTVLIVNKKFAAEHPATVSALLKGHVESVDWLNAAPAAEKAGVLNDALKAAAGSALPADVIDRSLKNIVFTVDPLAGTYRKLLQDGVDAGTTRQADINGIFDLTALNGVTGKKTSAEGLGKD
;
A
#
# COMPACT_ATOMS: atom_id res chain seq x y z
N MET A 1 -46.06 -61.18 10.95
CA MET A 1 -45.64 -61.87 9.73
C MET A 1 -44.59 -60.96 9.13
N SER A 2 -43.31 -61.16 9.48
CA SER A 2 -42.33 -61.99 8.76
C SER A 2 -42.22 -61.52 7.30
N SER A 3 -41.14 -61.04 6.78
CA SER A 3 -39.76 -61.52 6.80
C SER A 3 -38.86 -60.57 6.03
N THR A 4 -37.65 -60.30 6.52
CA THR A 4 -36.46 -60.00 5.74
C THR A 4 -36.09 -61.25 4.92
N PRO A 5 -35.35 -61.14 3.75
CA PRO A 5 -33.91 -61.28 3.82
C PRO A 5 -33.09 -60.55 2.75
N GLU A 6 -31.84 -60.29 3.10
CA GLU A 6 -30.56 -60.65 2.49
C GLU A 6 -29.95 -59.84 1.33
N ASN A 7 -28.75 -59.38 1.65
CA ASN A 7 -27.68 -58.89 0.78
C ASN A 7 -27.04 -60.06 -0.01
N PRO A 8 -26.44 -59.84 -1.18
CA PRO A 8 -25.00 -60.06 -1.16
C PRO A 8 -24.13 -59.01 -1.92
N ALA A 9 -22.89 -59.04 -1.46
CA ALA A 9 -21.72 -58.28 -1.84
C ALA A 9 -21.12 -58.62 -3.21
N SER A 10 -20.33 -57.71 -3.71
CA SER A 10 -19.02 -57.77 -4.42
C SER A 10 -18.98 -56.68 -5.49
N GLY A 11 -17.96 -55.93 -5.71
CA GLY A 11 -16.55 -55.99 -5.45
C GLY A 11 -15.86 -54.91 -6.26
N THR A 12 -14.67 -54.54 -5.76
CA THR A 12 -13.46 -54.07 -6.47
C THR A 12 -13.44 -52.65 -7.07
N GLN A 13 -12.79 -51.74 -6.44
CA GLN A 13 -11.39 -51.20 -6.47
C GLN A 13 -11.11 -50.06 -7.47
N PRO A 14 -9.95 -49.33 -7.38
CA PRO A 14 -9.89 -48.02 -6.69
C PRO A 14 -9.44 -46.93 -7.65
N GLY A 15 -9.92 -45.70 -7.46
CA GLY A 15 -9.45 -44.50 -8.16
C GLY A 15 -8.41 -43.74 -7.35
N THR A 16 -7.24 -43.61 -7.87
CA THR A 16 -6.06 -42.92 -7.42
C THR A 16 -6.34 -41.45 -7.04
N GLN A 17 -6.03 -41.08 -5.79
CA GLN A 17 -5.87 -39.70 -5.37
C GLN A 17 -4.44 -39.21 -5.66
N PRO A 18 -4.23 -37.94 -6.08
CA PRO A 18 -2.90 -37.36 -6.17
C PRO A 18 -2.42 -36.95 -4.77
N GLY A 19 -1.19 -37.35 -4.47
CA GLY A 19 -0.56 -37.21 -3.17
C GLY A 19 -0.26 -35.77 -2.77
N THR A 20 -0.58 -35.46 -1.53
CA THR A 20 -0.07 -34.32 -0.79
C THR A 20 1.35 -34.63 -0.31
N THR A 21 2.34 -33.92 -0.85
CA THR A 21 3.73 -34.00 -0.37
C THR A 21 3.87 -33.18 0.89
N ARG A 22 3.96 -33.86 2.02
CA ARG A 22 4.27 -33.31 3.34
C ARG A 22 5.79 -33.22 3.47
N ILE A 23 6.36 -32.02 3.48
CA ILE A 23 7.79 -31.81 3.78
C ILE A 23 7.96 -31.87 5.28
N VAL A 24 8.68 -32.90 5.76
CA VAL A 24 9.12 -33.04 7.14
C VAL A 24 10.45 -32.32 7.29
N ALA A 25 10.54 -31.40 8.28
CA ALA A 25 11.77 -30.72 8.63
C ALA A 25 12.78 -31.73 9.21
N GLY A 26 13.94 -31.82 8.58
CA GLY A 26 15.08 -32.61 9.04
C GLY A 26 16.00 -31.79 9.92
N GLU A 27 16.50 -32.41 10.97
CA GLU A 27 17.34 -31.89 12.03
C GLU A 27 18.68 -31.33 11.59
N SER A 28 19.15 -30.33 12.33
CA SER A 28 20.40 -29.64 12.21
C SER A 28 21.63 -30.51 12.51
N GLY A 29 22.48 -30.71 11.51
CA GLY A 29 23.83 -31.20 11.67
C GLY A 29 24.85 -30.05 11.56
N LYS A 30 25.60 -29.81 12.65
CA LYS A 30 26.73 -28.87 12.67
C LYS A 30 27.89 -29.39 11.83
N PRO A 31 28.55 -28.60 10.95
CA PRO A 31 29.86 -28.96 10.42
C PRO A 31 30.99 -28.37 11.26
N LYS A 32 31.98 -29.20 11.49
CA LYS A 32 33.24 -28.98 12.21
C LYS A 32 34.14 -28.04 11.43
N ARG A 33 34.81 -27.14 12.19
CA ARG A 33 35.98 -26.33 11.79
C ARG A 33 37.12 -27.20 11.27
N LYS A 34 37.71 -26.83 10.13
CA LYS A 34 39.13 -27.09 9.83
C LYS A 34 39.81 -25.80 9.35
N ARG A 35 40.93 -25.51 10.00
CA ARG A 35 41.92 -24.48 9.71
C ARG A 35 42.82 -24.95 8.56
N THR A 36 43.40 -23.99 7.85
CA THR A 36 44.82 -23.84 7.35
C THR A 36 44.75 -22.91 6.13
N LEU A 37 45.48 -21.97 6.00
CA LEU A 37 46.81 -21.40 6.18
C LEU A 37 47.24 -20.73 4.87
N GLU A 38 47.43 -19.43 4.93
CA GLU A 38 48.45 -18.52 4.41
C GLU A 38 48.99 -18.54 2.97
N ILE A 39 49.44 -17.30 2.59
CA ILE A 39 50.49 -16.86 1.63
C ILE A 39 49.94 -16.50 0.25
N GLY A 40 50.08 -15.26 -0.20
CA GLY A 40 51.19 -14.52 -0.66
C GLY A 40 50.87 -13.14 -1.28
N LEU A 41 51.70 -12.27 -0.92
CA LEU A 41 51.89 -10.88 -1.34
C LEU A 41 52.45 -10.79 -2.76
N ALA A 42 51.99 -9.84 -3.60
CA ALA A 42 52.84 -9.26 -4.65
C ALA A 42 52.39 -7.81 -4.98
N ILE A 43 53.31 -6.95 -4.71
CA ILE A 43 53.37 -5.52 -4.99
C ILE A 43 53.75 -5.29 -6.46
N GLY A 44 53.11 -4.33 -7.12
CA GLY A 44 53.48 -3.85 -8.44
C GLY A 44 53.21 -2.35 -8.59
N LEU A 45 54.12 -1.54 -8.11
CA LEU A 45 54.16 -0.08 -8.29
C LEU A 45 54.87 0.23 -9.62
N VAL A 46 54.22 1.01 -10.52
CA VAL A 46 54.95 1.68 -11.62
C VAL A 46 54.55 3.14 -11.66
N LEU A 47 55.50 3.96 -11.26
CA LEU A 47 55.54 5.41 -11.50
C LEU A 47 56.13 5.67 -12.88
N LEU A 48 55.53 6.57 -13.66
CA LEU A 48 56.22 7.29 -14.71
C LEU A 48 55.75 8.76 -14.72
N ILE A 49 56.74 9.60 -14.42
CA ILE A 49 56.77 11.05 -14.46
C ILE A 49 57.07 11.47 -15.91
N GLY A 50 56.32 12.47 -16.41
CA GLY A 50 56.67 13.17 -17.64
C GLY A 50 56.17 14.60 -17.59
N ALA A 51 57.07 15.53 -17.36
CA ALA A 51 56.84 16.97 -17.33
C ALA A 51 56.82 17.56 -18.74
N GLY A 52 55.98 18.59 -18.93
CA GLY A 52 55.97 19.44 -20.13
C GLY A 52 55.15 20.70 -19.91
N ALA A 53 55.81 21.78 -19.52
CA ALA A 53 55.24 23.11 -19.39
C ALA A 53 55.08 23.78 -20.76
N ALA A 54 53.92 24.40 -21.04
CA ALA A 54 53.77 25.48 -22.00
C ALA A 54 52.72 26.47 -21.49
N VAL A 55 53.18 27.65 -21.19
CA VAL A 55 52.43 28.86 -20.86
C VAL A 55 51.85 29.42 -22.14
N ALA A 56 50.55 29.71 -22.18
CA ALA A 56 49.96 30.68 -23.08
C ALA A 56 48.76 31.35 -22.39
N SER A 57 48.93 32.63 -22.10
CA SER A 57 47.93 33.55 -21.60
C SER A 57 46.94 33.89 -22.72
N ALA A 58 45.62 33.75 -22.47
CA ALA A 58 44.60 34.41 -23.28
C ALA A 58 43.35 34.71 -22.44
N VAL A 59 43.21 35.98 -22.11
CA VAL A 59 42.03 36.82 -22.05
C VAL A 59 40.75 36.20 -21.57
N SER A 60 40.35 36.63 -20.37
CA SER A 60 39.01 36.54 -19.77
C SER A 60 37.95 37.13 -20.69
N ARG A 61 37.00 36.28 -21.13
CA ARG A 61 35.61 36.67 -21.47
C ARG A 61 34.72 35.90 -20.48
N GLY A 62 33.95 36.68 -19.72
CA GLY A 62 32.94 36.16 -18.80
C GLY A 62 31.96 35.25 -19.56
N SER A 63 31.99 33.99 -19.26
CA SER A 63 30.91 33.07 -19.56
C SER A 63 30.10 32.96 -18.27
N GLU A 64 28.88 33.47 -18.32
CA GLU A 64 27.86 33.12 -17.36
C GLU A 64 27.86 31.58 -17.20
N PRO A 65 27.78 31.04 -15.98
CA PRO A 65 27.57 29.62 -15.84
C PRO A 65 26.20 29.29 -16.44
N ALA A 66 26.22 28.58 -17.57
CA ALA A 66 25.04 27.89 -18.03
C ALA A 66 24.43 27.13 -16.86
N PRO A 67 23.12 27.14 -16.67
CA PRO A 67 22.49 26.34 -15.64
C PRO A 67 22.99 24.91 -15.86
N ALA A 68 23.64 24.35 -14.85
CA ALA A 68 24.01 22.96 -14.82
C ALA A 68 22.73 22.16 -15.05
N ALA A 69 22.52 21.72 -16.30
CA ALA A 69 21.60 20.63 -16.57
C ALA A 69 22.08 19.51 -15.68
N ALA A 70 21.34 19.24 -14.61
CA ALA A 70 21.53 18.07 -13.82
C ALA A 70 21.49 16.90 -14.80
N ALA A 71 22.64 16.35 -15.11
CA ALA A 71 22.76 15.05 -15.72
C ALA A 71 22.04 14.12 -14.72
N ALA A 72 20.79 13.85 -14.96
CA ALA A 72 20.14 12.72 -14.40
C ALA A 72 20.98 11.54 -14.86
N ASP A 73 21.84 11.04 -13.99
CA ASP A 73 22.48 9.76 -14.19
C ASP A 73 21.36 8.75 -14.33
N ALA A 74 21.05 8.54 -15.61
CA ALA A 74 20.02 7.61 -16.01
C ALA A 74 20.59 6.20 -15.80
N ASN A 75 20.44 5.68 -14.60
CA ASN A 75 20.51 4.25 -14.39
C ASN A 75 19.05 3.77 -14.19
N PRO A 76 18.25 3.65 -15.26
CA PRO A 76 16.92 3.11 -15.13
C PRO A 76 17.02 1.66 -14.64
N ALA A 77 16.14 1.27 -13.73
CA ALA A 77 16.05 -0.12 -13.31
C ALA A 77 15.67 -1.01 -14.50
N ALA A 78 16.17 -2.25 -14.54
CA ALA A 78 15.73 -3.22 -15.55
C ALA A 78 14.25 -3.58 -15.35
N GLU A 79 13.78 -3.59 -14.11
CA GLU A 79 12.41 -3.90 -13.73
C GLU A 79 11.96 -3.01 -12.56
N LEU A 80 10.70 -2.58 -12.57
CA LEU A 80 9.98 -2.00 -11.44
C LEU A 80 8.89 -2.96 -11.00
N LYS A 81 8.93 -3.40 -9.75
CA LYS A 81 7.94 -4.27 -9.13
C LYS A 81 7.01 -3.41 -8.28
N LEU A 82 5.75 -3.25 -8.73
CA LEU A 82 4.78 -2.34 -8.15
C LEU A 82 3.67 -3.09 -7.41
N GLY A 83 3.48 -2.78 -6.13
CA GLY A 83 2.37 -3.28 -5.32
C GLY A 83 1.14 -2.35 -5.36
N TYR A 84 -0.06 -2.92 -5.28
CA TYR A 84 -1.31 -2.17 -5.06
C TYR A 84 -2.43 -3.10 -4.59
N PHE A 85 -3.62 -2.56 -4.26
CA PHE A 85 -4.75 -3.35 -3.81
C PHE A 85 -5.91 -3.28 -4.81
N GLY A 86 -6.73 -4.32 -4.85
CA GLY A 86 -7.96 -4.38 -5.66
C GLY A 86 -9.11 -3.57 -5.04
N ASN A 87 -8.86 -2.29 -4.76
CA ASN A 87 -9.83 -1.36 -4.14
C ASN A 87 -10.00 -0.10 -5.00
N ILE A 88 -11.17 0.55 -4.98
CA ILE A 88 -11.38 1.83 -5.69
C ILE A 88 -10.51 2.95 -5.09
N THR A 89 -10.16 2.89 -3.80
CA THR A 89 -9.17 3.79 -3.21
C THR A 89 -7.78 3.67 -3.84
N HIS A 90 -7.49 2.61 -4.58
CA HIS A 90 -6.27 2.41 -5.35
C HIS A 90 -6.45 2.67 -6.86
N ALA A 91 -7.51 3.40 -7.24
CA ALA A 91 -7.83 3.70 -8.65
C ALA A 91 -6.66 4.26 -9.47
N PRO A 92 -5.78 5.16 -8.97
CA PRO A 92 -4.61 5.60 -9.71
C PRO A 92 -3.70 4.45 -10.15
N ALA A 93 -3.48 3.43 -9.30
CA ALA A 93 -2.74 2.23 -9.68
C ALA A 93 -3.50 1.39 -10.71
N LEU A 94 -4.79 1.12 -10.45
CA LEU A 94 -5.65 0.33 -11.33
C LEU A 94 -5.69 0.90 -12.75
N VAL A 95 -5.91 2.21 -12.87
CA VAL A 95 -5.93 2.92 -14.16
C VAL A 95 -4.54 2.97 -14.78
N GLY A 96 -3.53 3.32 -13.99
CA GLY A 96 -2.14 3.43 -14.47
C GLY A 96 -1.59 2.14 -15.06
N VAL A 97 -1.96 1.01 -14.45
CA VAL A 97 -1.59 -0.34 -14.93
C VAL A 97 -2.47 -0.74 -16.11
N SER A 98 -3.80 -0.68 -15.99
CA SER A 98 -4.73 -1.19 -17.01
C SER A 98 -4.69 -0.39 -18.31
N LYS A 99 -4.52 0.94 -18.24
CA LYS A 99 -4.35 1.81 -19.42
C LYS A 99 -2.91 1.88 -19.92
N GLY A 100 -1.96 1.21 -19.27
CA GLY A 100 -0.55 1.23 -19.64
C GLY A 100 0.16 2.58 -19.40
N LEU A 101 -0.43 3.50 -18.63
CA LEU A 101 0.13 4.84 -18.39
C LEU A 101 1.46 4.76 -17.64
N ILE A 102 1.56 3.86 -16.65
CA ILE A 102 2.81 3.65 -15.91
C ILE A 102 3.84 3.00 -16.84
N ALA A 103 3.50 1.91 -17.52
CA ALA A 103 4.42 1.19 -18.39
C ALA A 103 4.95 2.07 -19.54
N LYS A 104 4.09 2.91 -20.16
CA LYS A 104 4.47 3.87 -21.20
C LYS A 104 5.57 4.82 -20.72
N ASN A 105 5.43 5.36 -19.51
CA ASN A 105 6.40 6.31 -18.95
C ASN A 105 7.69 5.65 -18.50
N LEU A 106 7.65 4.38 -18.08
CA LEU A 106 8.83 3.60 -17.70
C LEU A 106 9.77 3.29 -18.87
N GLY A 107 9.29 3.39 -20.12
CA GLY A 107 10.11 3.16 -21.31
C GLY A 107 10.69 1.74 -21.36
N GLY A 108 12.01 1.61 -21.23
CA GLY A 108 12.69 0.31 -21.26
C GLY A 108 12.64 -0.48 -19.95
N THR A 109 12.21 0.12 -18.83
CA THR A 109 12.06 -0.58 -17.54
C THR A 109 10.80 -1.46 -17.59
N LYS A 110 10.95 -2.75 -17.37
CA LYS A 110 9.82 -3.68 -17.30
C LYS A 110 8.97 -3.37 -16.05
N LEU A 111 7.65 -3.28 -16.23
CA LEU A 111 6.71 -3.21 -15.12
C LEU A 111 6.22 -4.62 -14.75
N SER A 112 6.37 -5.03 -13.50
CA SER A 112 5.65 -6.16 -12.92
C SER A 112 4.80 -5.68 -11.75
N THR A 113 3.68 -6.38 -11.51
CA THR A 113 2.72 -5.94 -10.51
C THR A 113 2.35 -7.06 -9.56
N GLN A 114 2.08 -6.72 -8.30
CA GLN A 114 1.57 -7.63 -7.29
C GLN A 114 0.37 -7.00 -6.58
N VAL A 115 -0.72 -7.76 -6.46
CA VAL A 115 -1.93 -7.32 -5.77
C VAL A 115 -1.91 -7.84 -4.33
N PHE A 116 -2.23 -6.96 -3.38
CA PHE A 116 -2.30 -7.26 -1.95
C PHE A 116 -3.72 -7.00 -1.42
N ASN A 117 -4.04 -7.61 -0.28
CA ASN A 117 -5.34 -7.40 0.40
C ASN A 117 -5.29 -6.27 1.42
N ALA A 118 -4.10 -6.00 2.02
CA ALA A 118 -3.93 -4.94 3.02
C ALA A 118 -2.46 -4.50 3.17
N GLY A 119 -2.26 -3.36 3.87
CA GLY A 119 -0.98 -2.67 3.96
C GLY A 119 0.16 -3.44 4.64
N PRO A 120 -0.02 -4.06 5.81
CA PRO A 120 1.04 -4.80 6.48
C PRO A 120 1.70 -5.86 5.58
N ALA A 121 0.93 -6.63 4.80
CA ALA A 121 1.46 -7.61 3.88
C ALA A 121 2.29 -6.97 2.73
N ALA A 122 1.86 -5.80 2.22
CA ALA A 122 2.62 -5.07 1.21
C ALA A 122 3.95 -4.53 1.77
N ILE A 123 3.97 -4.07 3.03
CA ILE A 123 5.20 -3.66 3.72
C ILE A 123 6.18 -4.82 3.89
N GLU A 124 5.70 -6.00 4.25
CA GLU A 124 6.55 -7.20 4.34
C GLU A 124 7.19 -7.53 2.99
N ALA A 125 6.41 -7.50 1.90
CA ALA A 125 6.91 -7.72 0.55
C ALA A 125 7.95 -6.65 0.12
N LEU A 126 7.71 -5.38 0.45
CA LEU A 126 8.63 -4.28 0.15
C LEU A 126 9.94 -4.40 0.94
N ASN A 127 9.87 -4.72 2.23
CA ASN A 127 11.06 -4.91 3.06
C ASN A 127 11.87 -6.16 2.66
N ALA A 128 11.20 -7.18 2.11
CA ALA A 128 11.85 -8.37 1.57
C ALA A 128 12.42 -8.18 0.14
N GLY A 129 12.21 -7.01 -0.50
CA GLY A 129 12.62 -6.75 -1.89
C GLY A 129 11.80 -7.49 -2.94
N ALA A 130 10.63 -8.02 -2.55
CA ALA A 130 9.69 -8.64 -3.49
C ALA A 130 8.97 -7.59 -4.35
N ILE A 131 8.81 -6.37 -3.84
CA ILE A 131 8.36 -5.18 -4.56
C ILE A 131 9.26 -3.99 -4.24
N ASP A 132 9.31 -3.01 -5.16
CA ASP A 132 10.16 -1.82 -5.06
C ASP A 132 9.37 -0.57 -4.64
N ALA A 133 8.12 -0.50 -5.04
CA ALA A 133 7.17 0.56 -4.71
C ALA A 133 5.77 -0.03 -4.50
N THR A 134 4.91 0.69 -3.77
CA THR A 134 3.52 0.25 -3.59
C THR A 134 2.59 1.43 -3.32
N TYR A 135 1.37 1.31 -3.82
CA TYR A 135 0.26 2.08 -3.30
C TYR A 135 -0.21 1.44 -1.99
N ILE A 136 -0.44 2.26 -0.97
CA ILE A 136 -0.69 1.75 0.39
C ILE A 136 -1.38 2.80 1.26
N GLY A 137 -2.00 2.37 2.34
CA GLY A 137 -2.52 3.29 3.36
C GLY A 137 -1.41 3.96 4.18
N PRO A 138 -1.65 5.17 4.74
CA PRO A 138 -0.63 5.93 5.45
C PRO A 138 -0.13 5.25 6.73
N ASN A 139 -0.98 4.59 7.52
CA ASN A 139 -0.55 3.99 8.80
C ASN A 139 0.44 2.84 8.63
N PRO A 140 0.28 1.89 7.70
CA PRO A 140 1.32 0.91 7.39
C PRO A 140 2.64 1.55 6.95
N ALA A 141 2.59 2.64 6.16
CA ALA A 141 3.78 3.39 5.73
C ALA A 141 4.48 4.03 6.94
N ILE A 142 3.74 4.75 7.82
CA ILE A 142 4.25 5.32 9.06
C ILE A 142 4.87 4.24 9.94
N ASN A 143 4.20 3.11 10.13
CA ASN A 143 4.68 2.02 10.97
C ASN A 143 5.99 1.40 10.43
N SER A 144 6.10 1.22 9.11
CA SER A 144 7.34 0.78 8.47
C SER A 144 8.48 1.78 8.68
N TYR A 145 8.21 3.07 8.46
CA TYR A 145 9.17 4.14 8.67
C TYR A 145 9.67 4.19 10.13
N VAL A 146 8.77 4.13 11.09
CA VAL A 146 9.10 4.14 12.53
C VAL A 146 9.89 2.91 12.94
N LYS A 147 9.50 1.71 12.48
CA LYS A 147 10.21 0.45 12.79
C LYS A 147 11.63 0.42 12.24
N SER A 148 11.82 0.97 11.04
CA SER A 148 13.13 1.03 10.39
C SER A 148 13.98 2.23 10.82
N LYS A 149 13.49 3.09 11.71
CA LYS A 149 14.14 4.36 12.08
C LYS A 149 14.38 5.28 10.88
N GLY A 150 13.44 5.28 9.95
CA GLY A 150 13.48 6.14 8.77
C GLY A 150 14.13 5.53 7.53
N GLU A 151 14.63 4.29 7.58
CA GLU A 151 15.46 3.73 6.49
C GLU A 151 14.67 2.97 5.41
N SER A 152 13.42 2.53 5.69
CA SER A 152 12.73 1.61 4.79
C SER A 152 12.12 2.26 3.56
N ILE A 153 11.41 3.37 3.74
CA ILE A 153 10.55 3.95 2.69
C ILE A 153 10.61 5.47 2.64
N SER A 154 10.23 6.02 1.49
CA SER A 154 9.75 7.40 1.36
C SER A 154 8.35 7.42 0.77
N ILE A 155 7.51 8.33 1.23
CA ILE A 155 6.23 8.68 0.59
C ILE A 155 6.55 9.69 -0.50
N ILE A 156 6.17 9.37 -1.74
CA ILE A 156 6.53 10.16 -2.92
C ILE A 156 5.34 10.82 -3.61
N ALA A 157 4.11 10.41 -3.30
CA ALA A 157 2.87 11.05 -3.76
C ALA A 157 1.65 10.62 -2.94
N GLY A 158 0.59 11.41 -2.99
CA GLY A 158 -0.76 10.98 -2.67
C GLY A 158 -1.36 10.13 -3.79
N ALA A 159 -2.51 9.51 -3.57
CA ALA A 159 -3.26 8.79 -4.60
C ALA A 159 -4.77 8.97 -4.43
N ALA A 160 -5.30 8.79 -3.21
CA ALA A 160 -6.71 8.95 -2.91
C ALA A 160 -6.92 9.49 -1.49
N ALA A 161 -7.83 10.44 -1.36
CA ALA A 161 -8.35 10.97 -0.11
C ALA A 161 -9.81 10.56 0.06
N GLY A 162 -10.28 10.40 1.30
CA GLY A 162 -11.64 9.94 1.58
C GLY A 162 -11.83 8.44 1.33
N GLY A 163 -13.07 8.01 1.20
CA GLY A 163 -13.45 6.65 0.84
C GLY A 163 -13.24 5.60 1.92
N ALA A 164 -13.47 5.96 3.19
CA ALA A 164 -13.50 5.01 4.29
C ALA A 164 -14.68 5.33 5.22
N GLN A 165 -15.41 4.31 5.68
CA GLN A 165 -16.60 4.45 6.50
C GLN A 165 -16.70 3.32 7.53
N LEU A 166 -17.22 3.65 8.74
CA LEU A 166 -17.75 2.65 9.65
C LEU A 166 -19.21 2.37 9.25
N VAL A 167 -19.44 1.16 8.78
CA VAL A 167 -20.78 0.67 8.43
C VAL A 167 -21.22 -0.40 9.41
N VAL A 168 -22.51 -0.39 9.80
CA VAL A 168 -23.05 -1.22 10.86
C VAL A 168 -24.39 -1.82 10.48
N LYS A 169 -24.83 -2.84 11.21
CA LYS A 169 -26.18 -3.40 11.10
C LYS A 169 -27.27 -2.35 11.39
N PRO A 170 -28.45 -2.46 10.76
CA PRO A 170 -29.63 -1.74 11.19
C PRO A 170 -29.88 -1.94 12.70
N GLY A 171 -30.31 -0.87 13.38
CA GLY A 171 -30.52 -0.89 14.85
C GLY A 171 -29.34 -0.34 15.67
N ILE A 172 -28.13 -0.28 15.12
CA ILE A 172 -27.00 0.43 15.73
C ILE A 172 -27.05 1.88 15.24
N ASN A 173 -27.38 2.84 16.11
CA ASN A 173 -27.64 4.22 15.71
C ASN A 173 -26.60 5.22 16.26
N SER A 174 -25.83 4.79 17.25
CA SER A 174 -24.85 5.63 17.94
C SER A 174 -23.66 4.81 18.43
N ALA A 175 -22.62 5.49 18.88
CA ALA A 175 -21.47 4.83 19.49
C ALA A 175 -21.85 3.99 20.71
N THR A 176 -22.86 4.42 21.50
CA THR A 176 -23.28 3.70 22.71
C THR A 176 -23.85 2.32 22.43
N ASP A 177 -24.39 2.10 21.22
CA ASP A 177 -24.96 0.81 20.81
C ASP A 177 -23.87 -0.21 20.46
N LEU A 178 -22.59 0.21 20.41
CA LEU A 178 -21.47 -0.67 20.04
C LEU A 178 -20.93 -1.49 21.21
N LYS A 179 -21.30 -1.19 22.45
CA LYS A 179 -20.82 -1.98 23.60
C LYS A 179 -21.16 -3.46 23.47
N GLY A 180 -20.16 -4.33 23.60
CA GLY A 180 -20.31 -5.79 23.44
C GLY A 180 -20.53 -6.25 21.99
N LYS A 181 -20.40 -5.36 20.99
CA LYS A 181 -20.49 -5.71 19.58
C LYS A 181 -19.16 -6.17 19.02
N THR A 182 -19.22 -6.85 17.87
CA THR A 182 -18.05 -7.30 17.11
C THR A 182 -17.96 -6.54 15.80
N LEU A 183 -16.89 -5.78 15.64
CA LEU A 183 -16.58 -5.03 14.42
C LEU A 183 -15.39 -5.65 13.68
N ALA A 184 -15.31 -5.45 12.37
CA ALA A 184 -14.15 -5.84 11.58
C ALA A 184 -13.36 -4.63 11.08
N SER A 185 -12.08 -4.88 10.79
CA SER A 185 -11.18 -4.02 10.03
C SER A 185 -10.40 -4.88 9.04
N PRO A 186 -9.78 -4.33 7.95
CA PRO A 186 -9.14 -5.16 6.94
C PRO A 186 -7.95 -5.98 7.45
N GLN A 187 -7.12 -5.41 8.31
CA GLN A 187 -5.96 -6.06 8.92
C GLN A 187 -5.46 -5.24 10.11
N LEU A 188 -4.95 -5.90 11.15
CA LEU A 188 -4.36 -5.24 12.32
C LEU A 188 -3.24 -4.27 11.90
N GLY A 189 -3.32 -3.03 12.37
CA GLY A 189 -2.36 -1.96 12.05
C GLY A 189 -2.52 -1.37 10.64
N GLY A 190 -3.53 -1.80 9.88
CA GLY A 190 -3.96 -1.12 8.67
C GLY A 190 -4.64 0.22 8.98
N THR A 191 -4.79 1.08 7.96
CA THR A 191 -5.33 2.46 8.16
C THR A 191 -6.71 2.43 8.81
N GLN A 192 -7.63 1.59 8.33
CA GLN A 192 -8.99 1.49 8.86
C GLN A 192 -9.03 0.82 10.25
N ASP A 193 -8.09 -0.05 10.58
CA ASP A 193 -7.97 -0.63 11.92
C ASP A 193 -7.55 0.43 12.94
N VAL A 194 -6.57 1.26 12.57
CA VAL A 194 -6.14 2.41 13.41
C VAL A 194 -7.26 3.40 13.58
N ALA A 195 -7.96 3.78 12.51
CA ALA A 195 -9.08 4.72 12.55
C ALA A 195 -10.21 4.21 13.46
N LEU A 196 -10.58 2.91 13.35
CA LEU A 196 -11.58 2.29 14.20
C LEU A 196 -11.19 2.33 15.69
N ARG A 197 -9.97 1.90 16.02
CA ARG A 197 -9.49 1.85 17.40
C ARG A 197 -9.39 3.26 18.01
N ALA A 198 -8.80 4.21 17.29
CA ALA A 198 -8.68 5.60 17.74
C ALA A 198 -10.05 6.25 17.92
N TRP A 199 -11.00 5.99 17.02
CA TRP A 199 -12.36 6.50 17.17
C TRP A 199 -13.07 5.87 18.37
N LEU A 200 -13.00 4.55 18.57
CA LEU A 200 -13.58 3.87 19.74
C LEU A 200 -12.98 4.38 21.05
N ALA A 201 -11.67 4.61 21.10
CA ALA A 201 -11.03 5.21 22.28
C ALA A 201 -11.59 6.61 22.61
N LYS A 202 -11.84 7.45 21.60
CA LYS A 202 -12.49 8.77 21.76
C LYS A 202 -13.96 8.66 22.24
N GLN A 203 -14.62 7.51 21.98
CA GLN A 203 -15.95 7.22 22.53
C GLN A 203 -15.89 6.61 23.95
N GLY A 204 -14.69 6.47 24.53
CA GLY A 204 -14.50 5.91 25.87
C GLY A 204 -14.40 4.38 25.93
N TYR A 205 -14.32 3.70 24.80
CA TYR A 205 -14.17 2.24 24.74
C TYR A 205 -12.71 1.82 24.80
N LYS A 206 -12.45 0.76 25.57
CA LYS A 206 -11.16 0.08 25.61
C LYS A 206 -11.14 -1.01 24.54
N THR A 207 -10.10 -1.03 23.74
CA THR A 207 -9.83 -2.07 22.73
C THR A 207 -8.40 -2.57 22.89
N SER A 208 -8.14 -3.82 22.50
CA SER A 208 -6.82 -4.43 22.53
C SER A 208 -6.43 -4.95 21.14
N THR A 209 -5.12 -5.03 20.87
CA THR A 209 -4.60 -5.55 19.60
C THR A 209 -4.86 -7.04 19.41
N ASP A 210 -5.18 -7.78 20.48
CA ASP A 210 -5.65 -9.16 20.41
C ASP A 210 -7.12 -9.29 20.00
N GLY A 211 -7.81 -8.16 19.77
CA GLY A 211 -9.21 -8.10 19.36
C GLY A 211 -10.21 -8.03 20.50
N SER A 212 -9.75 -8.16 21.77
CA SER A 212 -10.62 -8.03 22.95
C SER A 212 -10.91 -6.58 23.34
N GLY A 213 -11.88 -6.37 24.25
CA GLY A 213 -12.23 -5.06 24.78
C GLY A 213 -13.72 -4.87 24.98
N ASP A 214 -14.15 -3.61 25.23
CA ASP A 214 -15.56 -3.24 25.33
C ASP A 214 -16.31 -3.43 24.01
N VAL A 215 -15.58 -3.33 22.89
CA VAL A 215 -15.99 -3.65 21.52
C VAL A 215 -14.94 -4.61 20.97
N ALA A 216 -15.36 -5.79 20.54
CA ALA A 216 -14.45 -6.75 19.92
C ALA A 216 -14.09 -6.28 18.49
N ILE A 217 -12.79 -6.33 18.14
CA ILE A 217 -12.31 -6.02 16.80
C ILE A 217 -11.70 -7.27 16.19
N ASN A 218 -12.25 -7.69 15.06
CA ASN A 218 -11.81 -8.85 14.30
C ASN A 218 -11.15 -8.40 12.98
N PRO A 219 -9.81 -8.26 12.91
CA PRO A 219 -9.13 -7.96 11.67
C PRO A 219 -9.33 -9.10 10.67
N THR A 220 -9.99 -8.80 9.56
CA THR A 220 -10.46 -9.81 8.58
C THR A 220 -10.39 -9.22 7.17
N GLU A 221 -9.90 -9.99 6.21
CA GLU A 221 -9.88 -9.57 4.81
C GLU A 221 -11.25 -9.09 4.33
N ASN A 222 -11.26 -8.07 3.51
CA ASN A 222 -12.48 -7.38 3.10
C ASN A 222 -13.56 -8.29 2.49
N ALA A 223 -13.15 -9.23 1.63
CA ALA A 223 -14.09 -10.17 1.00
C ALA A 223 -14.73 -11.12 2.02
N GLN A 224 -13.94 -11.55 3.00
CA GLN A 224 -14.42 -12.38 4.11
C GLN A 224 -15.30 -11.57 5.07
N THR A 225 -14.95 -10.30 5.31
CA THR A 225 -15.76 -9.37 6.12
C THR A 225 -17.18 -9.24 5.57
N LEU A 226 -17.33 -9.06 4.25
CA LEU A 226 -18.65 -9.00 3.60
C LEU A 226 -19.46 -10.27 3.89
N LYS A 227 -18.84 -11.44 3.71
CA LYS A 227 -19.51 -12.71 3.99
C LYS A 227 -19.90 -12.87 5.45
N LEU A 228 -18.99 -12.61 6.38
CA LEU A 228 -19.26 -12.70 7.83
C LEU A 228 -20.37 -11.73 8.27
N PHE A 229 -20.43 -10.55 7.67
CA PHE A 229 -21.49 -9.59 7.94
C PHE A 229 -22.85 -10.11 7.43
N GLN A 230 -22.91 -10.65 6.21
CA GLN A 230 -24.11 -11.29 5.66
C GLN A 230 -24.57 -12.48 6.49
N ASP A 231 -23.63 -13.29 7.00
CA ASP A 231 -23.90 -14.43 7.88
C ASP A 231 -24.30 -14.00 9.32
N GLY A 232 -24.38 -12.69 9.59
CA GLY A 232 -24.77 -12.14 10.89
C GLY A 232 -23.72 -12.22 11.98
N LYS A 233 -22.48 -12.60 11.66
CA LYS A 233 -21.37 -12.81 12.62
C LYS A 233 -20.60 -11.54 12.97
N LEU A 234 -20.79 -10.45 12.24
CA LEU A 234 -20.24 -9.14 12.53
C LEU A 234 -21.37 -8.14 12.68
N ASP A 235 -21.20 -7.17 13.57
CA ASP A 235 -22.17 -6.09 13.79
C ASP A 235 -21.86 -4.85 12.95
N GLY A 236 -20.63 -4.75 12.43
CA GLY A 236 -20.19 -3.68 11.55
C GLY A 236 -18.73 -3.85 11.13
N ALA A 237 -18.25 -2.91 10.34
CA ALA A 237 -16.85 -2.88 9.92
C ALA A 237 -16.43 -1.47 9.50
N TRP A 238 -15.18 -1.10 9.77
CA TRP A 238 -14.54 0.09 9.19
C TRP A 238 -13.77 -0.30 7.95
N LEU A 239 -14.26 0.14 6.80
CA LEU A 239 -13.79 -0.38 5.51
C LEU A 239 -13.49 0.74 4.51
N PRO A 240 -12.49 0.53 3.62
CA PRO A 240 -12.29 1.38 2.46
C PRO A 240 -13.30 1.05 1.35
N GLU A 241 -13.47 1.98 0.38
CA GLU A 241 -14.21 1.71 -0.84
C GLU A 241 -13.45 0.74 -1.78
N PRO A 242 -14.17 -0.23 -2.41
CA PRO A 242 -15.62 -0.34 -2.56
C PRO A 242 -16.30 -1.14 -1.44
N TRP A 243 -15.61 -1.58 -0.41
CA TRP A 243 -16.13 -2.54 0.57
C TRP A 243 -17.19 -1.94 1.49
N ALA A 244 -17.05 -0.66 1.88
CA ALA A 244 -18.09 0.05 2.60
C ALA A 244 -19.38 0.11 1.76
N SER A 245 -19.28 0.48 0.49
CA SER A 245 -20.41 0.49 -0.45
C SER A 245 -21.03 -0.89 -0.63
N ARG A 246 -20.23 -1.95 -0.69
CA ARG A 246 -20.72 -3.33 -0.81
C ARG A 246 -21.51 -3.77 0.42
N LEU A 247 -21.04 -3.46 1.63
CA LEU A 247 -21.82 -3.78 2.83
C LEU A 247 -23.13 -3.03 2.85
N VAL A 248 -23.16 -1.76 2.46
CA VAL A 248 -24.38 -0.96 2.40
C VAL A 248 -25.38 -1.52 1.37
N LEU A 249 -24.92 -1.75 0.13
CA LEU A 249 -25.81 -2.08 -0.99
C LEU A 249 -26.10 -3.58 -1.10
N GLN A 250 -25.18 -4.45 -0.67
CA GLN A 250 -25.29 -5.90 -0.84
C GLN A 250 -25.61 -6.66 0.46
N ALA A 251 -25.44 -6.00 1.63
CA ALA A 251 -25.65 -6.64 2.93
C ALA A 251 -26.56 -5.84 3.87
N GLY A 252 -27.14 -4.72 3.39
CA GLY A 252 -28.11 -3.91 4.14
C GLY A 252 -27.49 -3.15 5.32
N ALA A 253 -26.19 -2.94 5.33
CA ALA A 253 -25.52 -2.11 6.32
C ALA A 253 -25.91 -0.63 6.15
N LYS A 254 -25.79 0.16 7.21
CA LYS A 254 -25.90 1.61 7.18
C LYS A 254 -24.59 2.26 7.63
N VAL A 255 -24.32 3.46 7.15
CA VAL A 255 -23.17 4.25 7.60
C VAL A 255 -23.46 4.77 9.01
N LEU A 256 -22.59 4.45 9.95
CA LEU A 256 -22.58 5.05 11.29
C LEU A 256 -21.63 6.25 11.36
N VAL A 257 -20.47 6.13 10.73
CA VAL A 257 -19.45 7.21 10.66
C VAL A 257 -18.90 7.27 9.23
N ASP A 258 -18.95 8.43 8.61
CA ASP A 258 -18.12 8.74 7.47
C ASP A 258 -16.78 9.29 8.01
N GLU A 259 -15.67 8.66 7.66
CA GLU A 259 -14.37 9.04 8.23
C GLU A 259 -14.00 10.51 7.95
N LYS A 260 -14.44 11.07 6.82
CA LYS A 260 -14.22 12.49 6.50
C LYS A 260 -14.74 13.43 7.57
N ASP A 261 -15.83 13.08 8.28
CA ASP A 261 -16.42 13.92 9.31
C ASP A 261 -15.56 14.02 10.60
N LEU A 262 -14.48 13.21 10.68
CA LEU A 262 -13.51 13.20 11.77
C LEU A 262 -12.26 14.05 11.48
N TRP A 263 -12.19 14.65 10.28
CA TRP A 263 -11.03 15.39 9.81
C TRP A 263 -11.39 16.83 9.45
N GLU A 264 -10.43 17.74 9.66
CA GLU A 264 -10.60 19.13 9.27
C GLU A 264 -10.88 19.23 7.77
N LYS A 265 -11.92 19.97 7.38
CA LYS A 265 -12.41 20.10 6.01
C LYS A 265 -12.77 18.79 5.31
N GLY A 266 -12.86 17.70 6.06
CA GLY A 266 -13.09 16.35 5.49
C GLY A 266 -11.87 15.77 4.75
N GLU A 267 -10.69 16.38 4.91
CA GLU A 267 -9.48 16.00 4.19
C GLU A 267 -8.67 14.99 4.98
N PHE A 268 -8.63 13.75 4.52
CA PHE A 268 -7.73 12.71 5.03
C PHE A 268 -7.26 11.82 3.90
N ILE A 269 -5.99 11.43 3.97
CA ILE A 269 -5.39 10.56 2.98
C ILE A 269 -5.70 9.08 3.28
N THR A 270 -6.16 8.35 2.28
CA THR A 270 -6.47 6.92 2.40
C THR A 270 -5.43 6.07 1.69
N THR A 271 -4.89 6.57 0.57
CA THR A 271 -3.88 5.87 -0.22
C THR A 271 -2.79 6.83 -0.67
N VAL A 272 -1.55 6.41 -0.47
CA VAL A 272 -0.33 7.08 -0.94
C VAL A 272 0.50 6.13 -1.79
N LEU A 273 1.42 6.69 -2.58
CA LEU A 273 2.47 5.95 -3.27
C LEU A 273 3.76 6.07 -2.46
N ILE A 274 4.33 4.92 -2.09
CA ILE A 274 5.62 4.82 -1.41
C ILE A 274 6.64 4.07 -2.26
N VAL A 275 7.90 4.33 -2.00
CA VAL A 275 9.04 3.64 -2.63
C VAL A 275 10.03 3.19 -1.57
N ASN A 276 10.70 2.06 -1.80
CA ASN A 276 11.85 1.65 -1.02
C ASN A 276 12.98 2.68 -1.18
N LYS A 277 13.54 3.19 -0.07
CA LYS A 277 14.58 4.26 -0.11
C LYS A 277 15.83 3.85 -0.88
N LYS A 278 16.26 2.60 -0.74
CA LYS A 278 17.41 2.08 -1.47
C LYS A 278 17.13 2.07 -2.97
N PHE A 279 15.99 1.54 -3.39
CA PHE A 279 15.59 1.55 -4.80
C PHE A 279 15.51 2.98 -5.36
N ALA A 280 14.93 3.91 -4.59
CA ALA A 280 14.84 5.32 -5.03
C ALA A 280 16.21 5.98 -5.21
N ALA A 281 17.17 5.67 -4.34
CA ALA A 281 18.53 6.18 -4.44
C ALA A 281 19.30 5.57 -5.62
N GLU A 282 19.09 4.29 -5.91
CA GLU A 282 19.76 3.58 -7.00
C GLU A 282 19.14 3.89 -8.38
N HIS A 283 17.84 4.19 -8.44
CA HIS A 283 17.08 4.33 -9.68
C HIS A 283 16.16 5.58 -9.71
N PRO A 284 16.68 6.80 -9.49
CA PRO A 284 15.86 8.01 -9.42
C PRO A 284 15.09 8.31 -10.71
N ALA A 285 15.66 7.95 -11.87
CA ALA A 285 15.00 8.09 -13.16
C ALA A 285 13.75 7.21 -13.27
N THR A 286 13.81 5.97 -12.73
CA THR A 286 12.66 5.06 -12.70
C THR A 286 11.56 5.58 -11.76
N VAL A 287 11.92 6.16 -10.62
CA VAL A 287 10.96 6.80 -9.70
C VAL A 287 10.26 7.98 -10.37
N SER A 288 11.00 8.84 -11.07
CA SER A 288 10.42 9.95 -11.83
C SER A 288 9.48 9.47 -12.93
N ALA A 289 9.84 8.39 -13.63
CA ALA A 289 9.01 7.77 -14.67
C ALA A 289 7.71 7.15 -14.08
N LEU A 290 7.81 6.47 -12.92
CA LEU A 290 6.64 5.98 -12.18
C LEU A 290 5.70 7.13 -11.81
N LEU A 291 6.27 8.24 -11.28
CA LEU A 291 5.49 9.41 -10.90
C LEU A 291 4.80 10.09 -12.09
N LYS A 292 5.42 10.15 -13.27
CA LYS A 292 4.75 10.64 -14.49
C LYS A 292 3.51 9.81 -14.82
N GLY A 293 3.64 8.46 -14.84
CA GLY A 293 2.51 7.57 -15.09
C GLY A 293 1.44 7.65 -14.00
N HIS A 294 1.85 7.87 -12.74
CA HIS A 294 0.93 8.10 -11.62
C HIS A 294 0.14 9.41 -11.79
N VAL A 295 0.81 10.53 -12.09
CA VAL A 295 0.16 11.84 -12.32
C VAL A 295 -0.82 11.74 -13.49
N GLU A 296 -0.41 11.16 -14.63
CA GLU A 296 -1.30 10.93 -15.77
C GLU A 296 -2.54 10.11 -15.37
N SER A 297 -2.39 9.15 -14.47
CA SER A 297 -3.50 8.31 -13.98
C SER A 297 -4.48 9.10 -13.11
N VAL A 298 -3.98 9.95 -12.21
CA VAL A 298 -4.79 10.84 -11.37
C VAL A 298 -5.51 11.88 -12.24
N ASP A 299 -4.82 12.48 -13.19
CA ASP A 299 -5.40 13.46 -14.10
C ASP A 299 -6.51 12.84 -14.95
N TRP A 300 -6.29 11.63 -15.48
CA TRP A 300 -7.31 10.90 -16.21
C TRP A 300 -8.55 10.61 -15.33
N LEU A 301 -8.35 10.14 -14.08
CA LEU A 301 -9.44 9.87 -13.14
C LEU A 301 -10.26 11.14 -12.84
N ASN A 302 -9.63 12.28 -12.76
CA ASN A 302 -10.32 13.54 -12.49
C ASN A 302 -11.04 14.10 -13.73
N ALA A 303 -10.52 13.85 -14.94
CA ALA A 303 -11.06 14.39 -16.20
C ALA A 303 -12.07 13.47 -16.89
N ALA A 304 -11.96 12.14 -16.73
CA ALA A 304 -12.77 11.18 -17.48
C ALA A 304 -14.28 11.28 -17.13
N PRO A 305 -15.17 11.11 -18.11
CA PRO A 305 -16.60 10.99 -17.87
C PRO A 305 -16.92 9.86 -16.91
N ALA A 306 -17.96 10.02 -16.07
CA ALA A 306 -18.28 9.06 -15.00
C ALA A 306 -18.48 7.63 -15.53
N ALA A 307 -19.18 7.45 -16.65
CA ALA A 307 -19.43 6.14 -17.23
C ALA A 307 -18.13 5.46 -17.73
N GLU A 308 -17.23 6.22 -18.38
CA GLU A 308 -15.94 5.70 -18.83
C GLU A 308 -15.06 5.32 -17.64
N LYS A 309 -15.00 6.19 -16.63
CA LYS A 309 -14.27 5.94 -15.38
C LYS A 309 -14.75 4.66 -14.71
N ALA A 310 -16.07 4.50 -14.55
CA ALA A 310 -16.67 3.32 -13.95
C ALA A 310 -16.33 2.04 -14.74
N GLY A 311 -16.41 2.08 -16.06
CA GLY A 311 -16.08 0.94 -16.93
C GLY A 311 -14.63 0.50 -16.79
N VAL A 312 -13.69 1.45 -16.95
CA VAL A 312 -12.24 1.15 -16.82
C VAL A 312 -11.89 0.62 -15.45
N LEU A 313 -12.45 1.21 -14.37
CA LEU A 313 -12.21 0.74 -13.00
C LEU A 313 -12.79 -0.66 -12.78
N ASN A 314 -13.97 -0.95 -13.32
CA ASN A 314 -14.57 -2.27 -13.17
C ASN A 314 -13.76 -3.37 -13.85
N ASP A 315 -13.27 -3.10 -15.06
CA ASP A 315 -12.40 -4.04 -15.79
C ASP A 315 -11.07 -4.25 -15.05
N ALA A 316 -10.46 -3.18 -14.54
CA ALA A 316 -9.24 -3.25 -13.77
C ALA A 316 -9.42 -3.99 -12.44
N LEU A 317 -10.54 -3.78 -11.74
CA LEU A 317 -10.88 -4.52 -10.52
C LEU A 317 -11.14 -6.00 -10.81
N LYS A 318 -11.82 -6.31 -11.91
CA LYS A 318 -12.01 -7.71 -12.33
C LYS A 318 -10.67 -8.40 -12.59
N ALA A 319 -9.73 -7.71 -13.22
CA ALA A 319 -8.39 -8.25 -13.47
C ALA A 319 -7.59 -8.41 -12.17
N ALA A 320 -7.68 -7.47 -11.23
CA ALA A 320 -6.92 -7.46 -9.98
C ALA A 320 -7.51 -8.35 -8.88
N ALA A 321 -8.85 -8.41 -8.77
CA ALA A 321 -9.57 -9.07 -7.68
C ALA A 321 -10.47 -10.23 -8.13
N GLY A 322 -10.45 -10.58 -9.41
CA GLY A 322 -11.16 -11.74 -9.97
C GLY A 322 -12.65 -11.55 -10.25
N SER A 323 -13.26 -10.43 -9.87
CA SER A 323 -14.70 -10.17 -10.07
C SER A 323 -15.01 -8.73 -10.38
N ALA A 324 -15.94 -8.52 -11.32
CA ALA A 324 -16.54 -7.23 -11.57
C ALA A 324 -17.49 -6.84 -10.43
N LEU A 325 -17.70 -5.53 -10.26
CA LEU A 325 -18.62 -4.98 -9.28
C LEU A 325 -19.91 -4.48 -9.97
N PRO A 326 -21.06 -4.50 -9.27
CA PRO A 326 -22.25 -3.81 -9.72
C PRO A 326 -22.01 -2.31 -9.90
N ALA A 327 -22.66 -1.71 -10.89
CA ALA A 327 -22.47 -0.29 -11.24
C ALA A 327 -22.79 0.66 -10.08
N ASP A 328 -23.83 0.40 -9.34
CA ASP A 328 -24.27 1.17 -8.16
C ASP A 328 -23.20 1.17 -7.04
N VAL A 329 -22.48 0.07 -6.86
CA VAL A 329 -21.35 -0.03 -5.91
C VAL A 329 -20.22 0.89 -6.35
N ILE A 330 -19.85 0.88 -7.64
CA ILE A 330 -18.81 1.75 -8.18
C ILE A 330 -19.22 3.21 -8.07
N ASP A 331 -20.44 3.54 -8.48
CA ASP A 331 -20.98 4.90 -8.45
C ASP A 331 -21.01 5.47 -7.03
N ARG A 332 -21.45 4.66 -6.05
CA ARG A 332 -21.42 5.08 -4.64
C ARG A 332 -20.00 5.28 -4.14
N SER A 333 -19.09 4.36 -4.47
CA SER A 333 -17.69 4.43 -4.05
C SER A 333 -16.99 5.68 -4.57
N LEU A 334 -17.19 6.00 -5.85
CA LEU A 334 -16.58 7.17 -6.50
C LEU A 334 -17.03 8.52 -5.90
N LYS A 335 -18.22 8.58 -5.33
CA LYS A 335 -18.74 9.79 -4.65
C LYS A 335 -18.05 10.05 -3.30
N ASN A 336 -17.41 9.03 -2.73
CA ASN A 336 -16.76 9.10 -1.42
C ASN A 336 -15.25 9.35 -1.52
N ILE A 337 -14.67 9.40 -2.73
CA ILE A 337 -13.22 9.46 -2.96
C ILE A 337 -12.85 10.70 -3.76
N VAL A 338 -11.75 11.33 -3.39
CA VAL A 338 -11.06 12.36 -4.16
C VAL A 338 -9.71 11.82 -4.60
N PHE A 339 -9.42 11.82 -5.89
CA PHE A 339 -8.11 11.41 -6.40
C PHE A 339 -7.17 12.62 -6.42
N THR A 340 -6.00 12.47 -5.80
CA THR A 340 -5.05 13.56 -5.63
C THR A 340 -3.62 13.04 -5.59
N VAL A 341 -2.69 13.81 -6.16
CA VAL A 341 -1.24 13.55 -6.02
C VAL A 341 -0.67 14.14 -4.73
N ASP A 342 -1.42 15.02 -4.06
CA ASP A 342 -1.03 15.58 -2.76
C ASP A 342 -1.21 14.53 -1.66
N PRO A 343 -0.16 14.16 -0.92
CA PRO A 343 -0.24 13.19 0.15
C PRO A 343 -0.90 13.71 1.43
N LEU A 344 -1.37 14.97 1.45
CA LEU A 344 -1.97 15.65 2.62
C LEU A 344 -1.06 15.55 3.86
N ALA A 345 0.22 15.95 3.70
CA ALA A 345 1.27 15.76 4.71
C ALA A 345 0.90 16.30 6.10
N GLY A 346 0.08 17.36 6.19
CA GLY A 346 -0.41 17.94 7.45
C GLY A 346 -1.22 16.96 8.31
N THR A 347 -1.75 15.86 7.73
CA THR A 347 -2.53 14.85 8.46
C THR A 347 -1.67 13.84 9.22
N TYR A 348 -0.37 13.73 8.92
CA TYR A 348 0.47 12.60 9.34
C TYR A 348 0.81 12.59 10.83
N ARG A 349 0.92 13.77 11.48
CA ARG A 349 1.12 13.82 12.94
C ARG A 349 -0.07 13.23 13.69
N LYS A 350 -1.29 13.50 13.20
CA LYS A 350 -2.52 12.91 13.75
C LYS A 350 -2.58 11.39 13.43
N LEU A 351 -2.24 10.97 12.22
CA LEU A 351 -2.20 9.54 11.85
C LEU A 351 -1.21 8.74 12.70
N LEU A 352 -0.03 9.32 13.00
CA LEU A 352 0.93 8.73 13.94
C LEU A 352 0.33 8.63 15.34
N GLN A 353 -0.26 9.70 15.86
CA GLN A 353 -0.84 9.72 17.20
C GLN A 353 -1.99 8.73 17.32
N ASP A 354 -2.91 8.67 16.34
CA ASP A 354 -3.99 7.69 16.30
C ASP A 354 -3.43 6.24 16.29
N GLY A 355 -2.28 5.99 15.62
CA GLY A 355 -1.59 4.69 15.64
C GLY A 355 -0.96 4.34 16.99
N VAL A 356 -0.45 5.34 17.70
CA VAL A 356 0.07 5.19 19.07
C VAL A 356 -1.07 4.89 20.03
N ASP A 357 -2.16 5.64 19.96
CA ASP A 357 -3.35 5.46 20.80
C ASP A 357 -4.02 4.11 20.55
N ALA A 358 -3.98 3.62 19.31
CA ALA A 358 -4.46 2.30 18.91
C ALA A 358 -3.52 1.14 19.34
N GLY A 359 -2.33 1.43 19.87
CA GLY A 359 -1.33 0.44 20.26
C GLY A 359 -0.69 -0.32 19.08
N THR A 360 -0.82 0.20 17.85
CA THR A 360 -0.32 -0.44 16.63
C THR A 360 1.03 0.11 16.18
N THR A 361 1.40 1.28 16.67
CA THR A 361 2.70 1.94 16.42
C THR A 361 3.22 2.55 17.73
N ARG A 362 4.52 2.85 17.78
CA ARG A 362 5.14 3.57 18.90
C ARG A 362 5.31 5.04 18.57
N GLN A 363 5.34 5.89 19.60
CA GLN A 363 5.72 7.29 19.44
C GLN A 363 7.13 7.40 18.85
N ALA A 364 7.28 8.20 17.80
CA ALA A 364 8.55 8.41 17.11
C ALA A 364 8.54 9.73 16.34
N ASP A 365 9.72 10.21 15.98
CA ASP A 365 9.87 11.26 14.98
C ASP A 365 9.66 10.66 13.57
N ILE A 366 8.82 11.30 12.78
CA ILE A 366 8.55 10.95 11.38
C ILE A 366 9.08 12.01 10.40
N ASN A 367 9.94 12.94 10.85
CA ASN A 367 10.61 13.86 9.94
C ASN A 367 11.45 13.08 8.92
N GLY A 368 11.35 13.46 7.64
CA GLY A 368 12.01 12.77 6.54
C GLY A 368 11.22 11.59 5.93
N ILE A 369 9.94 11.39 6.33
CA ILE A 369 9.08 10.36 5.74
C ILE A 369 8.70 10.69 4.28
N PHE A 370 8.64 11.98 3.93
CA PHE A 370 8.35 12.43 2.57
C PHE A 370 9.62 12.72 1.76
N ASP A 371 9.57 12.40 0.47
CA ASP A 371 10.45 12.96 -0.56
C ASP A 371 9.57 13.30 -1.78
N LEU A 372 9.13 14.55 -1.87
CA LEU A 372 8.25 15.05 -2.92
C LEU A 372 9.02 15.76 -4.05
N THR A 373 10.34 15.76 -4.00
CA THR A 373 11.22 16.44 -4.97
C THR A 373 10.90 16.00 -6.40
N ALA A 374 10.82 14.70 -6.64
CA ALA A 374 10.52 14.17 -7.98
C ALA A 374 9.07 14.45 -8.40
N LEU A 375 8.10 14.39 -7.48
CA LEU A 375 6.70 14.75 -7.76
C LEU A 375 6.58 16.21 -8.19
N ASN A 376 7.20 17.11 -7.44
CA ASN A 376 7.20 18.54 -7.72
C ASN A 376 7.86 18.85 -9.07
N GLY A 377 8.95 18.14 -9.41
CA GLY A 377 9.57 18.19 -10.72
C GLY A 377 8.67 17.73 -11.86
N VAL A 378 7.90 16.67 -11.66
CA VAL A 378 6.97 16.12 -12.66
C VAL A 378 5.75 17.02 -12.86
N THR A 379 5.17 17.53 -11.78
CA THR A 379 3.94 18.33 -11.83
C THR A 379 4.18 19.80 -12.17
N GLY A 380 5.40 20.30 -11.96
CA GLY A 380 5.71 21.73 -11.99
C GLY A 380 5.00 22.54 -10.89
N LYS A 381 4.47 21.85 -9.86
CA LYS A 381 3.76 22.44 -8.72
C LYS A 381 4.56 22.21 -7.46
N LYS A 382 4.33 23.05 -6.45
CA LYS A 382 4.94 22.87 -5.13
C LYS A 382 3.93 22.18 -4.19
N THR A 383 4.03 20.84 -4.06
CA THR A 383 3.36 20.10 -3.00
C THR A 383 4.24 20.12 -1.77
N SER A 384 3.67 20.44 -0.60
CA SER A 384 4.44 20.60 0.64
C SER A 384 4.47 19.32 1.46
N ALA A 385 5.64 19.00 2.01
CA ALA A 385 5.83 17.96 3.01
C ALA A 385 5.50 18.43 4.44
N GLU A 386 5.04 19.65 4.64
CA GLU A 386 4.66 20.26 5.93
C GLU A 386 5.75 20.07 7.03
N GLY A 387 7.02 20.19 6.64
CA GLY A 387 8.18 19.98 7.51
C GLY A 387 8.45 18.52 7.87
N LEU A 388 7.81 17.56 7.21
CA LEU A 388 8.01 16.13 7.44
C LEU A 388 8.91 15.48 6.36
N GLY A 389 9.62 16.28 5.56
CA GLY A 389 10.53 15.76 4.54
C GLY A 389 10.94 16.81 3.52
N LYS A 390 11.27 16.35 2.30
CA LYS A 390 11.67 17.19 1.17
C LYS A 390 10.45 17.56 0.33
N ASP A 391 10.37 18.86 0.00
CA ASP A 391 9.38 19.39 -0.95
C ASP A 391 9.84 19.18 -2.40
#